data_729c3904228cfef7cfb3e837cecb4101
#
_entry.id   729c3904228cfef7cfb3e837cecb4101
#
_cell.length_a   1.000
_cell.length_b   1.000
_cell.length_c   1.000
_cell.angle_alpha   90.00
_cell.angle_beta   90.00
_cell.angle_gamma   90.00
#
_symmetry.space_group_name_H-M   'P 1'
#
loop_
_entity.id
_entity.type
_entity.pdbx_description
1 polymer ?
#
loop_
_entity_poly.entity_id
_entity_poly.type
_entity_poly.pdbx_seq_one_letter_code
_entity_poly.pdbx_strand_id
1 'polypeptide(L)'
;VKVRLLDKEPKRELDDPDGLLDAVIESWKSAGHDLPDGELFWSVKSKIPPRQGLKSSSAVAVAAIKALCDATDIKLENADIVDIAAAAQLACGVSITGSYDDSWAAIEGGWKLIDANAADARSGLLLESQGPRSEDWAVILILRGDRKERPVLEDFAYQQQAFSQALTALQEGKDLVALTWNGRGVIGALNDTTAKRLANDAVMNGARAAGLTGSGPALVIFAPSISRSTIERLHNWYQKYDDVEIMETTIINAEFENMDE
;
A
#
# COMPACT_ATOMS: atom_id res chain seq x y z
N VAL A 1 3.36 8.90 7.14
CA VAL A 1 2.72 10.14 6.66
C VAL A 1 2.20 10.92 7.85
N LYS A 2 2.24 12.24 7.77
CA LYS A 2 1.64 13.15 8.75
C LYS A 2 0.87 14.24 8.00
N VAL A 3 -0.42 14.34 8.26
CA VAL A 3 -1.30 15.38 7.74
C VAL A 3 -1.84 16.20 8.91
N ARG A 4 -2.00 17.49 8.70
CA ARG A 4 -2.58 18.41 9.67
C ARG A 4 -3.43 19.45 8.97
N LEU A 5 -4.53 19.84 9.60
CA LEU A 5 -5.24 21.08 9.31
C LEU A 5 -4.55 22.24 10.00
N LEU A 6 -4.52 23.40 9.34
CA LEU A 6 -3.87 24.61 9.81
C LEU A 6 -4.90 25.73 9.88
N ASP A 7 -4.77 26.59 10.89
CA ASP A 7 -5.63 27.78 11.09
C ASP A 7 -5.29 28.95 10.15
N LYS A 8 -4.20 28.82 9.39
CA LYS A 8 -3.71 29.86 8.47
C LYS A 8 -3.10 29.23 7.24
N GLU A 9 -3.20 29.95 6.13
CA GLU A 9 -2.57 29.58 4.87
C GLU A 9 -1.07 29.30 5.03
N PRO A 10 -0.60 28.14 4.55
CA PRO A 10 0.82 27.80 4.65
C PRO A 10 1.67 28.68 3.74
N LYS A 11 2.89 29.01 4.17
CA LYS A 11 3.85 29.81 3.36
C LYS A 11 4.30 29.10 2.09
N ARG A 12 4.14 27.80 2.00
CA ARG A 12 4.51 26.96 0.86
C ARG A 12 3.26 26.29 0.34
N GLU A 13 3.02 26.44 -0.96
CA GLU A 13 1.95 25.74 -1.64
C GLU A 13 2.08 24.23 -1.47
N LEU A 14 0.97 23.57 -1.27
CA LEU A 14 0.89 22.13 -1.13
C LEU A 14 0.98 21.49 -2.52
N ASP A 15 1.85 20.52 -2.68
CA ASP A 15 1.94 19.70 -3.89
C ASP A 15 0.89 18.58 -3.82
N ASP A 16 -0.29 18.84 -4.40
CA ASP A 16 -1.39 17.87 -4.55
C ASP A 16 -1.91 17.88 -6.00
N PRO A 17 -1.11 17.40 -6.95
CA PRO A 17 -1.41 17.50 -8.38
C PRO A 17 -2.65 16.70 -8.82
N ASP A 18 -3.04 15.71 -8.02
CA ASP A 18 -4.19 14.85 -8.30
C ASP A 18 -5.47 15.35 -7.60
N GLY A 19 -5.40 16.38 -6.76
CA GLY A 19 -6.54 16.93 -6.00
C GLY A 19 -7.10 15.96 -4.95
N LEU A 20 -6.24 15.13 -4.37
CA LEU A 20 -6.65 14.10 -3.41
C LEU A 20 -7.28 14.69 -2.15
N LEU A 21 -6.75 15.82 -1.65
CA LEU A 21 -7.27 16.43 -0.42
C LEU A 21 -8.63 17.08 -0.64
N ASP A 22 -8.87 17.66 -1.80
CA ASP A 22 -10.20 18.15 -2.16
C ASP A 22 -11.19 16.98 -2.28
N ALA A 23 -10.77 15.88 -2.91
CA ALA A 23 -11.58 14.67 -2.98
C ALA A 23 -11.88 14.07 -1.59
N VAL A 24 -10.95 14.16 -0.63
CA VAL A 24 -11.19 13.75 0.77
C VAL A 24 -12.26 14.62 1.41
N ILE A 25 -12.22 15.95 1.22
CA ILE A 25 -13.24 16.86 1.74
C ILE A 25 -14.63 16.52 1.18
N GLU A 26 -14.73 16.31 -0.13
CA GLU A 26 -16.01 15.98 -0.77
C GLU A 26 -16.53 14.59 -0.33
N SER A 27 -15.66 13.60 -0.19
CA SER A 27 -16.02 12.26 0.31
C SER A 27 -16.45 12.29 1.78
N TRP A 28 -15.80 13.10 2.61
CA TRP A 28 -16.17 13.36 4.00
C TRP A 28 -17.59 13.92 4.11
N LYS A 29 -17.92 14.95 3.32
CA LYS A 29 -19.27 15.54 3.25
C LYS A 29 -20.30 14.53 2.74
N SER A 30 -19.94 13.75 1.72
CA SER A 30 -20.81 12.73 1.14
C SER A 30 -21.14 11.60 2.12
N ALA A 31 -20.25 11.33 3.06
CA ALA A 31 -20.47 10.43 4.19
C ALA A 31 -21.36 11.05 5.30
N GLY A 32 -21.80 12.30 5.14
CA GLY A 32 -22.72 12.98 6.06
C GLY A 32 -22.05 13.70 7.22
N HIS A 33 -20.77 14.01 7.12
CA HIS A 33 -20.01 14.68 8.17
C HIS A 33 -19.83 16.16 7.87
N ASP A 34 -19.99 17.01 8.89
CA ASP A 34 -19.72 18.43 8.81
C ASP A 34 -18.21 18.71 8.80
N LEU A 35 -17.83 19.80 8.16
CA LEU A 35 -16.46 20.29 8.19
C LEU A 35 -16.21 21.15 9.43
N PRO A 36 -14.96 21.29 9.87
CA PRO A 36 -14.58 22.28 10.87
C PRO A 36 -14.93 23.70 10.38
N ASP A 37 -15.21 24.60 11.32
CA ASP A 37 -15.47 26.02 11.01
C ASP A 37 -14.24 26.71 10.40
N GLY A 38 -14.49 27.55 9.38
CA GLY A 38 -13.46 28.37 8.75
C GLY A 38 -12.88 27.79 7.47
N GLU A 39 -11.80 28.40 6.99
CA GLU A 39 -11.06 27.92 5.82
C GLU A 39 -10.12 26.76 6.19
N LEU A 40 -10.05 25.76 5.33
CA LEU A 40 -9.23 24.57 5.57
C LEU A 40 -7.92 24.65 4.79
N PHE A 41 -6.82 24.65 5.52
CA PHE A 41 -5.49 24.58 4.93
C PHE A 41 -4.78 23.31 5.38
N TRP A 42 -4.13 22.65 4.42
CA TRP A 42 -3.47 21.38 4.66
C TRP A 42 -1.95 21.52 4.81
N SER A 43 -1.37 20.70 5.67
CA SER A 43 0.07 20.45 5.70
C SER A 43 0.31 18.96 5.64
N VAL A 44 1.01 18.51 4.60
CA VAL A 44 1.36 17.10 4.37
C VAL A 44 2.86 16.92 4.47
N LYS A 45 3.30 15.91 5.24
CA LYS A 45 4.68 15.45 5.29
C LYS A 45 4.70 13.94 5.09
N SER A 46 5.32 13.47 4.02
CA SER A 46 5.50 12.06 3.70
C SER A 46 6.97 11.75 3.46
N LYS A 47 7.39 10.56 3.88
CA LYS A 47 8.66 9.94 3.48
C LYS A 47 8.45 8.81 2.48
N ILE A 48 7.20 8.52 2.13
CA ILE A 48 6.88 7.49 1.15
C ILE A 48 7.10 8.09 -0.24
N PRO A 49 7.97 7.50 -1.07
CA PRO A 49 8.16 7.93 -2.45
C PRO A 49 6.84 7.86 -3.23
N PRO A 50 6.41 8.96 -3.88
CA PRO A 50 5.17 8.97 -4.66
C PRO A 50 5.32 8.16 -5.95
N ARG A 51 4.19 7.74 -6.53
CA ARG A 51 4.07 7.11 -7.86
C ARG A 51 4.87 5.82 -8.08
N GLN A 52 5.36 5.19 -6.99
CA GLN A 52 6.14 3.95 -7.07
C GLN A 52 5.38 2.70 -6.59
N GLY A 53 4.05 2.78 -6.43
CA GLY A 53 3.25 1.66 -5.94
C GLY A 53 3.34 1.43 -4.43
N LEU A 54 3.93 2.37 -3.68
CA LEU A 54 4.08 2.32 -2.22
C LEU A 54 2.88 2.92 -1.48
N LYS A 55 1.77 3.15 -2.19
CA LYS A 55 0.48 3.56 -1.62
C LYS A 55 0.52 4.86 -0.81
N SER A 56 1.33 5.83 -1.26
CA SER A 56 1.44 7.14 -0.61
C SER A 56 0.11 7.90 -0.59
N SER A 57 -0.70 7.81 -1.65
CA SER A 57 -2.04 8.44 -1.72
C SER A 57 -2.98 7.90 -0.64
N SER A 58 -3.04 6.58 -0.45
CA SER A 58 -3.89 5.97 0.59
C SER A 58 -3.46 6.40 1.98
N ALA A 59 -2.14 6.43 2.23
CA ALA A 59 -1.62 6.90 3.51
C ALA A 59 -1.90 8.39 3.75
N VAL A 60 -1.91 9.23 2.70
CA VAL A 60 -2.30 10.65 2.81
C VAL A 60 -3.80 10.78 3.04
N ALA A 61 -4.65 10.07 2.28
CA ALA A 61 -6.10 10.12 2.45
C ALA A 61 -6.53 9.71 3.87
N VAL A 62 -6.05 8.55 4.35
CA VAL A 62 -6.33 8.08 5.72
C VAL A 62 -5.87 9.10 6.77
N ALA A 63 -4.67 9.66 6.63
CA ALA A 63 -4.16 10.65 7.57
C ALA A 63 -4.92 11.98 7.51
N ALA A 64 -5.45 12.37 6.33
CA ALA A 64 -6.28 13.55 6.17
C ALA A 64 -7.66 13.37 6.85
N ILE A 65 -8.29 12.19 6.67
CA ILE A 65 -9.56 11.88 7.33
C ILE A 65 -9.39 11.86 8.86
N LYS A 66 -8.30 11.26 9.37
CA LYS A 66 -7.99 11.31 10.81
C LYS A 66 -7.79 12.75 11.30
N ALA A 67 -7.20 13.64 10.51
CA ALA A 67 -7.07 15.04 10.86
C ALA A 67 -8.42 15.78 10.87
N LEU A 68 -9.37 15.40 10.00
CA LEU A 68 -10.76 15.88 10.04
C LEU A 68 -11.47 15.38 11.30
N CYS A 69 -11.33 14.08 11.63
CA CYS A 69 -11.89 13.51 12.86
C CYS A 69 -11.40 14.30 14.09
N ASP A 70 -10.11 14.58 14.18
CA ASP A 70 -9.52 15.34 15.29
C ASP A 70 -10.04 16.78 15.35
N ALA A 71 -10.24 17.43 14.20
CA ALA A 71 -10.70 18.81 14.12
C ALA A 71 -12.20 18.98 14.41
N THR A 72 -13.01 17.95 14.17
CA THR A 72 -14.47 17.95 14.36
C THR A 72 -14.92 17.21 15.61
N ASP A 73 -14.00 16.59 16.36
CA ASP A 73 -14.28 15.70 17.51
C ASP A 73 -15.20 14.53 17.13
N ILE A 74 -15.17 14.11 15.86
CA ILE A 74 -15.90 12.96 15.36
C ILE A 74 -15.02 11.70 15.51
N LYS A 75 -15.59 10.63 16.05
CA LYS A 75 -14.92 9.33 16.15
C LYS A 75 -15.51 8.39 15.11
N LEU A 76 -14.70 7.98 14.16
CA LEU A 76 -15.03 6.98 13.15
C LEU A 76 -14.30 5.66 13.45
N GLU A 77 -14.95 4.56 13.13
CA GLU A 77 -14.28 3.27 13.09
C GLU A 77 -13.33 3.20 11.89
N ASN A 78 -12.33 2.31 11.95
CA ASN A 78 -11.33 2.19 10.89
C ASN A 78 -11.97 1.85 9.53
N ALA A 79 -13.02 1.03 9.51
CA ALA A 79 -13.75 0.70 8.28
C ALA A 79 -14.38 1.94 7.62
N ASP A 80 -14.99 2.84 8.41
CA ASP A 80 -15.61 4.07 7.89
C ASP A 80 -14.55 5.02 7.31
N ILE A 81 -13.39 5.10 7.97
CA ILE A 81 -12.24 5.87 7.45
C ILE A 81 -11.76 5.28 6.12
N VAL A 82 -11.70 3.96 6.01
CA VAL A 82 -11.29 3.24 4.80
C VAL A 82 -12.27 3.49 3.66
N ASP A 83 -13.59 3.48 3.93
CA ASP A 83 -14.63 3.77 2.93
C ASP A 83 -14.47 5.19 2.35
N ILE A 84 -14.32 6.19 3.23
CA ILE A 84 -14.14 7.58 2.80
C ILE A 84 -12.83 7.74 2.02
N ALA A 85 -11.73 7.09 2.47
CA ALA A 85 -10.45 7.15 1.80
C ALA A 85 -10.47 6.50 0.41
N ALA A 86 -11.13 5.35 0.28
CA ALA A 86 -11.28 4.66 -1.01
C ALA A 86 -12.12 5.47 -2.00
N ALA A 87 -13.25 6.05 -1.53
CA ALA A 87 -14.10 6.93 -2.31
C ALA A 87 -13.32 8.17 -2.82
N ALA A 88 -12.56 8.82 -1.97
CA ALA A 88 -11.73 9.97 -2.35
C ALA A 88 -10.68 9.61 -3.40
N GLN A 89 -9.99 8.48 -3.24
CA GLN A 89 -8.97 8.02 -4.19
C GLN A 89 -9.57 7.65 -5.55
N LEU A 90 -10.78 7.08 -5.56
CA LEU A 90 -11.49 6.79 -6.79
C LEU A 90 -11.92 8.09 -7.50
N ALA A 91 -12.48 9.04 -6.74
CA ALA A 91 -12.98 10.32 -7.27
C ALA A 91 -11.87 11.15 -7.93
N CYS A 92 -10.67 11.23 -7.36
CA CYS A 92 -9.55 11.94 -7.96
C CYS A 92 -8.72 11.09 -8.95
N GLY A 93 -9.10 9.82 -9.17
CA GLY A 93 -8.49 8.94 -10.17
C GLY A 93 -7.11 8.39 -9.81
N VAL A 94 -6.66 8.49 -8.55
CA VAL A 94 -5.39 7.88 -8.09
C VAL A 94 -5.56 6.38 -7.83
N SER A 95 -6.77 5.92 -7.51
CA SER A 95 -7.16 4.51 -7.54
C SER A 95 -7.93 4.19 -8.81
N ILE A 96 -7.73 2.99 -9.36
CA ILE A 96 -8.45 2.51 -10.56
C ILE A 96 -9.75 1.80 -10.14
N THR A 97 -9.71 1.06 -9.06
CA THR A 97 -10.80 0.19 -8.61
C THR A 97 -11.57 0.73 -7.41
N GLY A 98 -11.01 1.71 -6.69
CA GLY A 98 -11.55 2.11 -5.39
C GLY A 98 -11.45 1.00 -4.34
N SER A 99 -10.58 0.00 -4.54
CA SER A 99 -10.40 -1.09 -3.60
C SER A 99 -9.91 -0.59 -2.24
N TYR A 100 -10.38 -1.26 -1.18
CA TYR A 100 -10.13 -0.90 0.21
C TYR A 100 -8.76 -1.33 0.73
N ASP A 101 -8.06 -2.24 0.03
CA ASP A 101 -6.82 -2.88 0.47
C ASP A 101 -5.72 -1.90 0.86
N ASP A 102 -5.53 -0.87 0.04
CA ASP A 102 -4.50 0.14 0.26
C ASP A 102 -4.78 1.01 1.48
N SER A 103 -6.04 1.37 1.70
CA SER A 103 -6.48 2.17 2.83
C SER A 103 -6.46 1.36 4.12
N TRP A 104 -6.85 0.10 4.08
CA TRP A 104 -6.68 -0.83 5.21
C TRP A 104 -5.22 -0.97 5.61
N ALA A 105 -4.31 -1.17 4.65
CA ALA A 105 -2.87 -1.25 4.94
C ALA A 105 -2.28 0.06 5.48
N ALA A 106 -2.91 1.20 5.22
CA ALA A 106 -2.48 2.50 5.74
C ALA A 106 -2.95 2.77 7.18
N ILE A 107 -4.01 2.11 7.64
CA ILE A 107 -4.64 2.37 8.94
C ILE A 107 -4.30 1.31 9.99
N GLU A 108 -4.07 0.07 9.55
CA GLU A 108 -3.79 -1.08 10.42
C GLU A 108 -2.62 -1.91 9.89
N GLY A 109 -1.92 -2.56 10.79
CA GLY A 109 -0.91 -3.57 10.45
C GLY A 109 -1.53 -4.90 10.01
N GLY A 110 -0.66 -5.88 9.76
CA GLY A 110 -1.07 -7.23 9.37
C GLY A 110 -1.36 -7.39 7.88
N TRP A 111 -1.88 -8.55 7.53
CA TRP A 111 -2.25 -8.94 6.18
C TRP A 111 -3.75 -9.07 6.05
N LYS A 112 -4.28 -8.56 4.97
CA LYS A 112 -5.70 -8.57 4.68
C LYS A 112 -5.96 -9.07 3.26
N LEU A 113 -6.98 -9.92 3.12
CA LEU A 113 -7.56 -10.29 1.83
C LEU A 113 -8.86 -9.53 1.66
N ILE A 114 -8.97 -8.76 0.59
CA ILE A 114 -10.08 -7.86 0.34
C ILE A 114 -10.84 -8.29 -0.92
N ASP A 115 -12.17 -8.33 -0.82
CA ASP A 115 -13.04 -8.37 -2.00
C ASP A 115 -13.17 -6.95 -2.58
N ALA A 116 -12.57 -6.74 -3.74
CA ALA A 116 -12.59 -5.46 -4.43
C ALA A 116 -13.99 -5.06 -4.95
N ASN A 117 -14.97 -5.98 -4.96
CA ASN A 117 -16.33 -5.73 -5.42
C ASN A 117 -17.33 -5.57 -4.26
N ALA A 118 -16.87 -5.61 -3.02
CA ALA A 118 -17.72 -5.43 -1.85
C ALA A 118 -18.33 -4.02 -1.81
N ALA A 119 -19.49 -3.90 -1.16
CA ALA A 119 -20.21 -2.63 -1.08
C ALA A 119 -19.56 -1.62 -0.12
N ASP A 120 -18.82 -2.11 0.87
CA ASP A 120 -18.13 -1.32 1.89
C ASP A 120 -16.88 -2.04 2.40
N ALA A 121 -16.02 -1.31 3.11
CA ALA A 121 -14.73 -1.81 3.60
C ALA A 121 -14.88 -2.95 4.62
N ARG A 122 -15.95 -2.96 5.41
CA ARG A 122 -16.20 -3.99 6.43
C ARG A 122 -16.61 -5.31 5.79
N SER A 123 -17.57 -5.27 4.85
CA SER A 123 -18.02 -6.46 4.13
C SER A 123 -16.95 -6.99 3.16
N GLY A 124 -16.05 -6.12 2.71
CA GLY A 124 -14.93 -6.49 1.84
C GLY A 124 -13.78 -7.19 2.53
N LEU A 125 -13.69 -7.16 3.85
CA LEU A 125 -12.62 -7.84 4.59
C LEU A 125 -12.89 -9.34 4.72
N LEU A 126 -12.30 -10.13 3.81
CA LEU A 126 -12.50 -11.59 3.76
C LEU A 126 -11.61 -12.37 4.70
N LEU A 127 -10.39 -11.88 4.94
CA LEU A 127 -9.42 -12.50 5.83
C LEU A 127 -8.48 -11.45 6.42
N GLU A 128 -8.16 -11.63 7.67
CA GLU A 128 -7.17 -10.86 8.40
C GLU A 128 -6.21 -11.79 9.15
N SER A 129 -4.92 -11.45 9.13
CA SER A 129 -3.89 -12.18 9.87
C SER A 129 -2.77 -11.26 10.33
N GLN A 130 -1.97 -11.72 11.29
CA GLN A 130 -0.78 -10.97 11.76
C GLN A 130 0.24 -10.75 10.65
N GLY A 131 0.24 -11.60 9.64
CA GLY A 131 1.28 -11.65 8.63
C GLY A 131 2.57 -12.31 9.14
N PRO A 132 3.63 -12.34 8.31
CA PRO A 132 4.94 -12.84 8.71
C PRO A 132 5.52 -11.99 9.85
N ARG A 133 6.12 -12.62 10.86
CA ARG A 133 6.68 -11.89 12.01
C ARG A 133 7.80 -10.95 11.57
N SER A 134 7.74 -9.70 12.00
CA SER A 134 8.66 -8.63 11.56
C SER A 134 10.13 -8.95 11.86
N GLU A 135 10.42 -9.61 12.99
CA GLU A 135 11.76 -9.98 13.41
C GLU A 135 12.41 -11.06 12.55
N ASP A 136 11.61 -11.88 11.86
CA ASP A 136 12.14 -12.97 11.03
C ASP A 136 12.60 -12.50 9.64
N TRP A 137 12.20 -11.30 9.21
CA TRP A 137 12.36 -10.83 7.84
C TRP A 137 12.99 -9.46 7.72
N ALA A 138 14.04 -9.35 6.94
CA ALA A 138 14.49 -8.10 6.36
C ALA A 138 13.67 -7.81 5.11
N VAL A 139 13.09 -6.61 5.03
CA VAL A 139 12.30 -6.16 3.89
C VAL A 139 13.06 -5.09 3.14
N ILE A 140 13.35 -5.37 1.86
CA ILE A 140 14.10 -4.49 0.98
C ILE A 140 13.18 -4.05 -0.15
N LEU A 141 13.07 -2.74 -0.35
CA LEU A 141 12.37 -2.13 -1.47
C LEU A 141 13.38 -1.73 -2.53
N ILE A 142 13.09 -2.06 -3.79
CA ILE A 142 13.85 -1.62 -4.95
C ILE A 142 12.98 -0.59 -5.67
N LEU A 143 13.34 0.67 -5.53
CA LEU A 143 12.65 1.81 -6.13
C LEU A 143 13.18 2.00 -7.55
N ARG A 144 12.29 2.13 -8.53
CA ARG A 144 12.62 2.15 -9.97
C ARG A 144 12.14 3.42 -10.67
N GLY A 145 11.96 4.49 -9.91
CA GLY A 145 11.41 5.74 -10.41
C GLY A 145 9.90 5.72 -10.58
N ASP A 146 9.36 6.70 -11.28
CA ASP A 146 7.92 6.87 -11.42
C ASP A 146 7.31 5.84 -12.38
N ARG A 147 6.05 5.47 -12.11
CA ARG A 147 5.25 4.66 -13.03
C ARG A 147 5.04 5.41 -14.34
N LYS A 148 5.36 4.73 -15.46
CA LYS A 148 5.23 5.31 -16.81
C LYS A 148 3.83 5.14 -17.38
N GLU A 149 3.19 4.00 -17.11
CA GLU A 149 1.87 3.66 -17.68
C GLU A 149 0.91 3.23 -16.57
N ARG A 150 -0.36 3.53 -16.72
CA ARG A 150 -1.41 3.04 -15.81
C ARG A 150 -1.72 1.58 -16.12
N PRO A 151 -1.99 0.74 -15.10
CA PRO A 151 -2.47 -0.61 -15.32
C PRO A 151 -3.82 -0.62 -16.04
N VAL A 152 -4.01 -1.62 -16.90
CA VAL A 152 -5.28 -1.91 -17.55
C VAL A 152 -5.91 -3.10 -16.84
N LEU A 153 -7.17 -2.96 -16.38
CA LEU A 153 -7.81 -3.99 -15.53
C LEU A 153 -7.98 -5.31 -16.26
N GLU A 154 -8.28 -5.28 -17.55
CA GLU A 154 -8.48 -6.44 -18.39
C GLU A 154 -7.23 -7.34 -18.46
N ASP A 155 -6.03 -6.77 -18.35
CA ASP A 155 -4.77 -7.51 -18.41
C ASP A 155 -4.57 -8.42 -17.19
N PHE A 156 -5.19 -8.08 -16.05
CA PHE A 156 -5.15 -8.92 -14.86
C PHE A 156 -5.92 -10.24 -15.04
N ALA A 157 -6.96 -10.26 -15.85
CA ALA A 157 -7.71 -11.47 -16.14
C ALA A 157 -6.86 -12.56 -16.80
N TYR A 158 -5.85 -12.20 -17.60
CA TYR A 158 -4.92 -13.15 -18.21
C TYR A 158 -3.99 -13.81 -17.20
N GLN A 159 -3.91 -13.28 -15.96
CA GLN A 159 -3.04 -13.81 -14.90
C GLN A 159 -3.82 -14.63 -13.85
N GLN A 160 -5.04 -15.06 -14.14
CA GLN A 160 -5.91 -15.79 -13.21
C GLN A 160 -5.22 -16.98 -12.55
N GLN A 161 -4.37 -17.71 -13.29
CA GLN A 161 -3.65 -18.85 -12.74
C GLN A 161 -2.69 -18.43 -11.62
N ALA A 162 -1.95 -17.33 -11.79
CA ALA A 162 -1.02 -16.85 -10.78
C ALA A 162 -1.78 -16.37 -9.54
N PHE A 163 -2.88 -15.63 -9.71
CA PHE A 163 -3.71 -15.17 -8.60
C PHE A 163 -4.41 -16.32 -7.85
N SER A 164 -4.86 -17.36 -8.58
CA SER A 164 -5.39 -18.58 -7.94
C SER A 164 -4.35 -19.31 -7.09
N GLN A 165 -3.09 -19.38 -7.56
CA GLN A 165 -1.99 -19.94 -6.76
C GLN A 165 -1.68 -19.07 -5.51
N ALA A 166 -1.76 -17.74 -5.64
CA ALA A 166 -1.60 -16.84 -4.51
C ALA A 166 -2.70 -17.07 -3.45
N LEU A 167 -3.95 -17.15 -3.87
CA LEU A 167 -5.08 -17.41 -2.99
C LEU A 167 -4.96 -18.77 -2.29
N THR A 168 -4.62 -19.82 -3.03
CA THR A 168 -4.39 -21.16 -2.45
C THR A 168 -3.28 -21.14 -1.41
N ALA A 169 -2.15 -20.48 -1.71
CA ALA A 169 -1.05 -20.37 -0.77
C ALA A 169 -1.44 -19.59 0.50
N LEU A 170 -2.24 -18.53 0.35
CA LEU A 170 -2.76 -17.76 1.49
C LEU A 170 -3.67 -18.61 2.38
N GLN A 171 -4.60 -19.40 1.80
CA GLN A 171 -5.47 -20.32 2.52
C GLN A 171 -4.70 -21.42 3.26
N GLU A 172 -3.51 -21.78 2.77
CA GLU A 172 -2.60 -22.74 3.41
C GLU A 172 -1.66 -22.09 4.44
N GLY A 173 -1.80 -20.78 4.73
CA GLY A 173 -0.93 -20.04 5.64
C GLY A 173 0.51 -19.85 5.13
N LYS A 174 0.72 -19.92 3.81
CA LYS A 174 2.02 -19.76 3.15
C LYS A 174 2.20 -18.34 2.61
N ASP A 175 2.21 -17.36 3.49
CA ASP A 175 2.14 -15.93 3.18
C ASP A 175 3.17 -15.47 2.12
N LEU A 176 4.46 -15.83 2.27
CA LEU A 176 5.50 -15.42 1.33
C LEU A 176 5.38 -16.10 -0.05
N VAL A 177 4.81 -17.30 -0.08
CA VAL A 177 4.47 -17.98 -1.34
C VAL A 177 3.32 -17.25 -2.02
N ALA A 178 2.29 -16.87 -1.25
CA ALA A 178 1.16 -16.07 -1.74
C ALA A 178 1.65 -14.75 -2.33
N LEU A 179 2.52 -14.01 -1.60
CA LEU A 179 3.13 -12.77 -2.08
C LEU A 179 3.90 -12.95 -3.38
N THR A 180 4.67 -14.03 -3.49
CA THR A 180 5.44 -14.33 -4.71
C THR A 180 4.53 -14.58 -5.91
N TRP A 181 3.47 -15.37 -5.75
CA TRP A 181 2.53 -15.63 -6.83
C TRP A 181 1.70 -14.41 -7.21
N ASN A 182 1.24 -13.63 -6.22
CA ASN A 182 0.58 -12.35 -6.47
C ASN A 182 1.49 -11.39 -7.25
N GLY A 183 2.74 -11.24 -6.81
CA GLY A 183 3.73 -10.42 -7.51
C GLY A 183 3.98 -10.88 -8.95
N ARG A 184 4.01 -12.18 -9.22
CA ARG A 184 4.13 -12.72 -10.58
C ARG A 184 2.90 -12.38 -11.43
N GLY A 185 1.70 -12.48 -10.86
CA GLY A 185 0.46 -12.11 -11.53
C GLY A 185 0.47 -10.63 -11.93
N VAL A 186 0.82 -9.74 -10.98
CA VAL A 186 0.92 -8.30 -11.25
C VAL A 186 1.99 -7.99 -12.31
N ILE A 187 3.19 -8.57 -12.19
CA ILE A 187 4.27 -8.41 -13.18
C ILE A 187 3.79 -8.86 -14.57
N GLY A 188 3.06 -9.97 -14.65
CA GLY A 188 2.50 -10.48 -15.91
C GLY A 188 1.45 -9.55 -16.50
N ALA A 189 0.52 -9.05 -15.69
CA ALA A 189 -0.51 -8.10 -16.11
C ALA A 189 0.08 -6.79 -16.64
N LEU A 190 1.14 -6.30 -16.01
CA LEU A 190 1.83 -5.08 -16.42
C LEU A 190 2.85 -5.28 -17.54
N ASN A 191 3.06 -6.54 -17.97
CA ASN A 191 4.11 -6.91 -18.93
C ASN A 191 5.50 -6.34 -18.58
N ASP A 192 5.79 -6.20 -17.27
CA ASP A 192 7.04 -5.61 -16.75
C ASP A 192 8.17 -6.66 -16.74
N THR A 193 8.83 -6.81 -17.89
CA THR A 193 9.94 -7.76 -18.05
C THR A 193 11.15 -7.43 -17.16
N THR A 194 11.38 -6.15 -16.86
CA THR A 194 12.45 -5.71 -15.96
C THR A 194 12.12 -6.13 -14.53
N ALA A 195 10.89 -5.90 -14.04
CA ALA A 195 10.48 -6.38 -12.72
C ALA A 195 10.58 -7.90 -12.61
N LYS A 196 10.18 -8.64 -13.66
CA LYS A 196 10.29 -10.09 -13.71
C LYS A 196 11.74 -10.55 -13.50
N ARG A 197 12.68 -9.93 -14.21
CA ARG A 197 14.11 -10.22 -14.07
C ARG A 197 14.60 -9.92 -12.66
N LEU A 198 14.35 -8.70 -12.16
CA LEU A 198 14.80 -8.28 -10.83
C LEU A 198 14.21 -9.16 -9.72
N ALA A 199 12.92 -9.52 -9.79
CA ALA A 199 12.30 -10.42 -8.80
C ALA A 199 12.94 -11.83 -8.84
N ASN A 200 13.26 -12.36 -10.01
CA ASN A 200 13.98 -13.63 -10.13
C ASN A 200 15.40 -13.53 -9.59
N ASP A 201 16.11 -12.44 -9.88
CA ASP A 201 17.44 -12.18 -9.35
C ASP A 201 17.44 -12.13 -7.82
N ALA A 202 16.40 -11.57 -7.19
CA ALA A 202 16.26 -11.60 -5.74
C ALA A 202 16.23 -13.03 -5.18
N VAL A 203 15.41 -13.90 -5.78
CA VAL A 203 15.28 -15.30 -5.35
C VAL A 203 16.59 -16.04 -5.57
N MET A 204 17.26 -15.84 -6.71
CA MET A 204 18.56 -16.45 -7.02
C MET A 204 19.66 -16.00 -6.03
N ASN A 205 19.53 -14.79 -5.47
CA ASN A 205 20.43 -14.26 -4.45
C ASN A 205 20.02 -14.60 -3.01
N GLY A 206 18.99 -15.45 -2.83
CA GLY A 206 18.62 -16.03 -1.53
C GLY A 206 17.40 -15.38 -0.86
N ALA A 207 16.69 -14.50 -1.53
CA ALA A 207 15.40 -14.02 -1.03
C ALA A 207 14.38 -15.17 -0.97
N ARG A 208 13.43 -15.07 -0.05
CA ARG A 208 12.33 -16.03 0.10
C ARG A 208 11.10 -15.63 -0.69
N ALA A 209 10.91 -14.33 -0.89
CA ALA A 209 9.84 -13.81 -1.73
C ALA A 209 10.31 -12.52 -2.40
N ALA A 210 9.77 -12.25 -3.59
CA ALA A 210 9.93 -10.98 -4.28
C ALA A 210 8.74 -10.74 -5.21
N GLY A 211 8.27 -9.50 -5.30
CA GLY A 211 7.18 -9.11 -6.16
C GLY A 211 7.04 -7.60 -6.28
N LEU A 212 6.15 -7.14 -7.16
CA LEU A 212 5.81 -5.72 -7.22
C LEU A 212 4.98 -5.30 -6.02
N THR A 213 5.19 -4.07 -5.56
CA THR A 213 4.32 -3.43 -4.58
C THR A 213 3.14 -2.79 -5.31
N GLY A 214 1.91 -3.14 -4.93
CA GLY A 214 0.72 -2.67 -5.61
C GLY A 214 0.82 -2.86 -7.12
N SER A 215 0.61 -1.81 -7.89
CA SER A 215 0.78 -1.78 -9.36
C SER A 215 2.18 -1.28 -9.80
N GLY A 216 3.19 -1.45 -8.97
CA GLY A 216 4.57 -1.08 -9.29
C GLY A 216 4.84 0.43 -9.45
N PRO A 217 6.04 0.80 -9.90
CA PRO A 217 7.14 -0.06 -10.35
C PRO A 217 8.06 -0.61 -9.24
N ALA A 218 7.93 -0.19 -7.98
CA ALA A 218 8.81 -0.69 -6.94
C ALA A 218 8.61 -2.20 -6.69
N LEU A 219 9.70 -2.89 -6.32
CA LEU A 219 9.63 -4.27 -5.85
C LEU A 219 9.82 -4.31 -4.33
N VAL A 220 9.18 -5.31 -3.71
CA VAL A 220 9.45 -5.72 -2.35
C VAL A 220 10.16 -7.07 -2.34
N ILE A 221 11.16 -7.20 -1.49
CA ILE A 221 11.97 -8.41 -1.35
C ILE A 221 12.00 -8.79 0.13
N PHE A 222 11.75 -10.06 0.42
CA PHE A 222 11.84 -10.63 1.77
C PHE A 222 13.05 -11.55 1.87
N ALA A 223 13.97 -11.25 2.75
CA ALA A 223 15.12 -12.07 3.07
C ALA A 223 15.11 -12.45 4.56
N PRO A 224 15.59 -13.68 4.95
CA PRO A 224 15.69 -14.03 6.35
C PRO A 224 16.57 -13.03 7.11
N SER A 225 16.05 -12.41 8.18
CA SER A 225 16.79 -11.41 8.98
C SER A 225 18.08 -11.95 9.58
N ILE A 226 18.09 -13.25 9.92
CA ILE A 226 19.26 -13.96 10.45
C ILE A 226 20.38 -14.11 9.42
N SER A 227 20.10 -14.03 8.12
CA SER A 227 21.10 -14.25 7.06
C SER A 227 21.69 -12.93 6.55
N ARG A 228 22.61 -12.34 7.33
CA ARG A 228 23.33 -11.12 6.93
C ARG A 228 24.00 -11.24 5.56
N SER A 229 24.61 -12.39 5.27
CA SER A 229 25.26 -12.62 3.97
C SER A 229 24.28 -12.59 2.79
N THR A 230 23.04 -13.00 2.99
CA THR A 230 21.98 -12.87 1.95
C THR A 230 21.59 -11.41 1.76
N ILE A 231 21.39 -10.67 2.85
CA ILE A 231 21.02 -9.25 2.81
C ILE A 231 22.13 -8.45 2.09
N GLU A 232 23.39 -8.62 2.50
CA GLU A 232 24.53 -7.96 1.85
C GLU A 232 24.66 -8.31 0.36
N ARG A 233 24.43 -9.58 -0.02
CA ARG A 233 24.44 -10.02 -1.41
C ARG A 233 23.36 -9.37 -2.23
N LEU A 234 22.13 -9.24 -1.69
CA LEU A 234 21.03 -8.54 -2.34
C LEU A 234 21.36 -7.05 -2.54
N HIS A 235 21.87 -6.37 -1.51
CA HIS A 235 22.31 -4.98 -1.64
C HIS A 235 23.38 -4.82 -2.73
N ASN A 236 24.44 -5.62 -2.65
CA ASN A 236 25.54 -5.59 -3.64
C ASN A 236 25.06 -5.92 -5.07
N TRP A 237 24.02 -6.75 -5.20
CA TRP A 237 23.44 -7.06 -6.50
C TRP A 237 22.72 -5.88 -7.09
N TYR A 238 21.83 -5.23 -6.32
CA TYR A 238 21.01 -4.13 -6.82
C TYR A 238 21.75 -2.80 -6.92
N GLN A 239 22.80 -2.58 -6.13
CA GLN A 239 23.69 -1.42 -6.28
C GLN A 239 24.40 -1.33 -7.63
N LYS A 240 24.40 -2.41 -8.42
CA LYS A 240 24.96 -2.41 -9.80
C LYS A 240 24.06 -1.75 -10.83
N TYR A 241 22.82 -1.45 -10.48
CA TYR A 241 21.87 -0.79 -11.35
C TYR A 241 21.82 0.69 -11.01
N ASP A 242 22.18 1.55 -11.97
CA ASP A 242 22.25 3.01 -11.77
C ASP A 242 20.87 3.66 -11.64
N ASP A 243 19.82 2.97 -12.08
CA ASP A 243 18.43 3.45 -12.15
C ASP A 243 17.54 2.94 -11.01
N VAL A 244 18.12 2.39 -9.95
CA VAL A 244 17.38 1.92 -8.78
C VAL A 244 17.92 2.55 -7.49
N GLU A 245 17.00 2.78 -6.55
CA GLU A 245 17.32 3.14 -5.17
C GLU A 245 16.89 1.99 -4.26
N ILE A 246 17.71 1.69 -3.24
CA ILE A 246 17.45 0.62 -2.28
C ILE A 246 17.00 1.25 -0.96
N MET A 247 15.85 0.83 -0.47
CA MET A 247 15.31 1.25 0.81
C MET A 247 15.02 0.04 1.68
N GLU A 248 15.42 0.06 2.95
CA GLU A 248 15.02 -0.95 3.93
C GLU A 248 13.77 -0.48 4.68
N THR A 249 12.92 -1.44 5.02
CA THR A 249 11.71 -1.22 5.82
C THR A 249 11.41 -2.45 6.67
N THR A 250 10.30 -2.43 7.39
CA THR A 250 9.86 -3.54 8.24
C THR A 250 8.39 -3.87 7.96
N ILE A 251 7.97 -5.07 8.38
CA ILE A 251 6.57 -5.45 8.44
C ILE A 251 5.95 -4.80 9.69
N ILE A 252 4.73 -4.30 9.54
CA ILE A 252 3.90 -3.91 10.68
C ILE A 252 2.89 -5.03 10.87
N ASN A 253 3.08 -5.82 11.93
CA ASN A 253 2.16 -6.90 12.28
C ASN A 253 0.86 -6.32 12.86
N ALA A 254 -0.27 -7.04 12.67
CA ALA A 254 -1.50 -6.71 13.38
C ALA A 254 -1.35 -7.00 14.87
N GLU A 255 -1.87 -6.09 15.69
CA GLU A 255 -2.05 -6.32 17.12
C GLU A 255 -3.46 -6.90 17.33
N PHE A 256 -3.56 -8.21 17.55
CA PHE A 256 -4.80 -8.79 18.03
C PHE A 256 -4.79 -8.72 19.56
N GLU A 257 -5.84 -8.14 20.15
CA GLU A 257 -6.06 -8.28 21.58
C GLU A 257 -6.12 -9.79 21.90
N ASN A 258 -5.25 -10.24 22.80
CA ASN A 258 -5.27 -11.61 23.25
C ASN A 258 -6.66 -11.87 23.86
N MET A 259 -7.51 -12.60 23.13
CA MET A 259 -8.77 -13.12 23.66
C MET A 259 -8.52 -14.35 24.56
N ASP A 260 -7.49 -14.27 25.40
CA ASP A 260 -7.22 -15.23 26.46
C ASP A 260 -7.72 -14.66 27.80
N GLU A 261 -9.03 -14.81 28.05
CA GLU A 261 -9.60 -14.97 29.39
C GLU A 261 -10.94 -15.70 29.31
#